data_128aa78e316fb54a3a7f9b5d17965a9e
#
_entry.id   128aa78e316fb54a3a7f9b5d17965a9e
#
_cell.length_a   1.000
_cell.length_b   1.000
_cell.length_c   1.000
_cell.angle_alpha   90.00
_cell.angle_beta   90.00
_cell.angle_gamma   90.00
#
_symmetry.space_group_name_H-M   'P 1'
#
loop_
_entity.id
_entity.type
_entity.pdbx_description
1 polymer ?
#
loop_
_entity_poly.entity_id
_entity_poly.type
_entity_poly.pdbx_seq_one_letter_code
_entity_poly.pdbx_strand_id
1 'polypeptide(L)'
;MHTTRKTLGVVLGGVLFLSGWLLGQERAATQKTVIHAAAWTALDTMTPQQFDNFRKESAALVGQVRGLRRVWVGKLRAPITADGNQRNYGLIVEFDDVKTKEGYSANHPSPWYENFNKLRKPGSTNFDVVGE
;
A
#
# COMPACT_ATOMS: atom_id res chain seq x y z
N MET A 1 40.72 3.37 45.29
CA MET A 1 39.40 4.05 45.25
C MET A 1 38.94 4.49 43.84
N HIS A 2 39.47 3.92 42.77
CA HIS A 2 39.17 4.37 41.38
C HIS A 2 38.45 3.35 40.50
N THR A 3 37.95 2.25 41.02
CA THR A 3 37.42 1.15 40.20
C THR A 3 35.88 1.06 40.14
N THR A 4 35.17 1.83 41.00
CA THR A 4 33.71 1.65 41.13
C THR A 4 32.87 2.57 40.23
N ARG A 5 33.47 3.57 39.58
CA ARG A 5 32.70 4.52 38.73
C ARG A 5 32.53 4.10 37.26
N LYS A 6 33.39 3.21 36.76
CA LYS A 6 33.33 2.77 35.34
C LYS A 6 32.28 1.67 35.06
N THR A 7 31.97 0.87 36.06
CA THR A 7 31.00 -0.24 35.92
C THR A 7 29.53 0.22 35.92
N LEU A 8 29.22 1.32 36.63
CA LEU A 8 27.85 1.81 36.70
C LEU A 8 27.36 2.44 35.38
N GLY A 9 28.25 3.09 34.64
CA GLY A 9 27.92 3.72 33.37
C GLY A 9 27.63 2.72 32.24
N VAL A 10 28.32 1.57 32.24
CA VAL A 10 28.12 0.52 31.23
C VAL A 10 26.80 -0.21 31.45
N VAL A 11 26.39 -0.46 32.69
CA VAL A 11 25.13 -1.13 33.02
C VAL A 11 23.92 -0.25 32.66
N LEU A 12 23.99 1.08 32.94
CA LEU A 12 22.91 2.00 32.58
C LEU A 12 22.75 2.14 31.06
N GLY A 13 23.86 2.22 30.31
CA GLY A 13 23.84 2.30 28.86
C GLY A 13 23.26 1.04 28.19
N GLY A 14 23.61 -0.13 28.74
CA GLY A 14 23.11 -1.41 28.25
C GLY A 14 21.60 -1.59 28.45
N VAL A 15 21.08 -1.19 29.61
CA VAL A 15 19.64 -1.27 29.91
C VAL A 15 18.80 -0.33 29.05
N LEU A 16 19.28 0.89 28.81
CA LEU A 16 18.59 1.84 27.92
C LEU A 16 18.57 1.39 26.46
N PHE A 17 19.66 0.76 25.99
CA PHE A 17 19.73 0.25 24.63
C PHE A 17 18.79 -0.95 24.42
N LEU A 18 18.74 -1.88 25.35
CA LEU A 18 17.86 -3.05 25.28
C LEU A 18 16.37 -2.66 25.35
N SER A 19 16.01 -1.71 26.23
CA SER A 19 14.62 -1.25 26.33
C SER A 19 14.16 -0.52 25.07
N GLY A 20 15.02 0.30 24.46
CA GLY A 20 14.74 0.96 23.20
C GLY A 20 14.54 -0.01 22.04
N TRP A 21 15.32 -1.08 21.99
CA TRP A 21 15.22 -2.12 20.98
C TRP A 21 13.94 -2.95 21.11
N LEU A 22 13.56 -3.35 22.33
CA LEU A 22 12.32 -4.08 22.60
C LEU A 22 11.07 -3.25 22.23
N LEU A 23 11.02 -1.97 22.59
CA LEU A 23 9.92 -1.08 22.21
C LEU A 23 9.83 -0.88 20.69
N GLY A 24 10.97 -0.84 19.99
CA GLY A 24 11.01 -0.78 18.54
C GLY A 24 10.46 -2.04 17.88
N GLN A 25 10.74 -3.22 18.41
CA GLN A 25 10.22 -4.49 17.93
C GLN A 25 8.72 -4.66 18.17
N GLU A 26 8.20 -4.28 19.33
CA GLU A 26 6.76 -4.32 19.60
C GLU A 26 5.97 -3.44 18.62
N ARG A 27 6.46 -2.24 18.33
CA ARG A 27 5.83 -1.36 17.33
C ARG A 27 5.87 -1.96 15.92
N ALA A 28 6.95 -2.60 15.53
CA ALA A 28 7.07 -3.26 14.23
C ALA A 28 6.14 -4.49 14.13
N ALA A 29 5.96 -5.25 15.22
CA ALA A 29 5.10 -6.42 15.27
C ALA A 29 3.60 -6.10 15.25
N THR A 30 3.19 -4.88 15.66
CA THR A 30 1.78 -4.46 15.67
C THR A 30 1.33 -3.78 14.37
N GLN A 31 2.25 -3.40 13.51
CA GLN A 31 1.93 -2.72 12.26
C GLN A 31 1.59 -3.75 11.17
N LYS A 32 0.29 -3.90 10.90
CA LYS A 32 -0.22 -4.82 9.88
C LYS A 32 -0.29 -4.12 8.53
N THR A 33 0.45 -4.65 7.57
CA THR A 33 0.37 -4.23 6.16
C THR A 33 -0.99 -4.58 5.58
N VAL A 34 -1.53 -3.71 4.74
CA VAL A 34 -2.78 -3.95 4.00
C VAL A 34 -2.50 -3.99 2.51
N ILE A 35 -2.98 -5.01 1.85
CA ILE A 35 -2.99 -5.13 0.40
C ILE A 35 -4.43 -4.93 -0.07
N HIS A 36 -4.66 -3.86 -0.82
CA HIS A 36 -5.92 -3.58 -1.50
C HIS A 36 -5.82 -4.06 -2.95
N ALA A 37 -6.72 -4.95 -3.36
CA ALA A 37 -6.81 -5.45 -4.72
C ALA A 37 -8.12 -5.01 -5.36
N ALA A 38 -8.03 -4.52 -6.60
CA ALA A 38 -9.16 -4.13 -7.41
C ALA A 38 -9.06 -4.77 -8.80
N ALA A 39 -10.07 -5.54 -9.19
CA ALA A 39 -10.22 -6.01 -10.56
C ALA A 39 -11.26 -5.14 -11.27
N TRP A 40 -10.97 -4.72 -12.50
CA TRP A 40 -11.80 -3.77 -13.24
C TRP A 40 -11.87 -4.09 -14.75
N THR A 41 -12.88 -3.55 -15.42
CA THR A 41 -13.11 -3.70 -16.84
C THR A 41 -12.73 -2.40 -17.55
N ALA A 42 -11.83 -2.46 -18.52
CA ALA A 42 -11.49 -1.29 -19.32
C ALA A 42 -12.66 -0.89 -20.24
N LEU A 43 -12.75 0.40 -20.56
CA LEU A 43 -13.58 0.84 -21.68
C LEU A 43 -13.03 0.26 -22.99
N ASP A 44 -13.90 -0.07 -23.92
CA ASP A 44 -13.52 -0.60 -25.22
C ASP A 44 -12.70 0.41 -26.05
N THR A 45 -12.80 1.69 -25.69
CA THR A 45 -12.06 2.81 -26.29
C THR A 45 -10.69 3.06 -25.65
N MET A 46 -10.31 2.35 -24.59
CA MET A 46 -9.02 2.55 -23.94
C MET A 46 -7.88 2.15 -24.87
N THR A 47 -6.99 3.10 -25.14
CA THR A 47 -5.80 2.88 -25.99
C THR A 47 -4.62 2.34 -25.16
N PRO A 48 -3.65 1.65 -25.81
CA PRO A 48 -2.42 1.22 -25.14
C PRO A 48 -1.65 2.37 -24.48
N GLN A 49 -1.63 3.56 -25.13
CA GLN A 49 -0.96 4.74 -24.59
C GLN A 49 -1.65 5.28 -23.32
N GLN A 50 -2.97 5.28 -23.29
CA GLN A 50 -3.73 5.67 -22.09
C GLN A 50 -3.46 4.72 -20.92
N PHE A 51 -3.39 3.42 -21.19
CA PHE A 51 -3.06 2.43 -20.18
C PHE A 51 -1.62 2.58 -19.67
N ASP A 52 -0.64 2.84 -20.53
CA ASP A 52 0.73 3.10 -20.13
C ASP A 52 0.87 4.36 -19.28
N ASN A 53 0.16 5.43 -19.63
CA ASN A 53 0.12 6.65 -18.83
C ASN A 53 -0.47 6.36 -17.44
N PHE A 54 -1.57 5.63 -17.37
CA PHE A 54 -2.18 5.23 -16.10
C PHE A 54 -1.23 4.39 -15.22
N ARG A 55 -0.48 3.47 -15.83
CA ARG A 55 0.54 2.69 -15.09
C ARG A 55 1.62 3.60 -14.48
N LYS A 56 2.11 4.58 -15.24
CA LYS A 56 3.13 5.54 -14.76
C LYS A 56 2.58 6.44 -13.64
N GLU A 57 1.37 6.98 -13.81
CA GLU A 57 0.69 7.78 -12.80
C GLU A 57 0.45 6.97 -11.51
N SER A 58 0.05 5.71 -11.65
CA SER A 58 -0.15 4.81 -10.51
C SER A 58 1.16 4.51 -9.77
N ALA A 59 2.25 4.27 -10.48
CA ALA A 59 3.56 4.08 -9.87
C ALA A 59 4.05 5.31 -9.10
N ALA A 60 3.74 6.50 -9.57
CA ALA A 60 4.09 7.77 -8.93
C ALA A 60 3.37 7.98 -7.58
N LEU A 61 2.27 7.29 -7.31
CA LEU A 61 1.57 7.37 -6.02
C LEU A 61 2.45 6.96 -4.83
N VAL A 62 3.43 6.07 -5.05
CA VAL A 62 4.37 5.64 -4.00
C VAL A 62 5.11 6.81 -3.35
N GLY A 63 5.45 7.86 -4.13
CA GLY A 63 6.09 9.06 -3.60
C GLY A 63 5.12 10.16 -3.17
N GLN A 64 3.85 10.07 -3.54
CA GLN A 64 2.84 11.12 -3.32
C GLN A 64 1.92 10.83 -2.13
N VAL A 65 1.62 9.56 -1.88
CA VAL A 65 0.74 9.13 -0.79
C VAL A 65 1.56 8.54 0.34
N ARG A 66 1.55 9.21 1.49
CA ARG A 66 2.27 8.73 2.67
C ARG A 66 1.71 7.38 3.13
N GLY A 67 2.61 6.42 3.34
CA GLY A 67 2.25 5.08 3.79
C GLY A 67 1.79 4.14 2.67
N LEU A 68 1.77 4.59 1.43
CA LEU A 68 1.59 3.75 0.25
C LEU A 68 2.95 3.20 -0.18
N ARG A 69 3.14 1.89 -0.11
CA ARG A 69 4.43 1.21 -0.31
C ARG A 69 4.68 0.82 -1.74
N ARG A 70 3.69 0.19 -2.37
CA ARG A 70 3.81 -0.36 -3.73
C ARG A 70 2.48 -0.28 -4.47
N VAL A 71 2.59 -0.20 -5.78
CA VAL A 71 1.45 -0.27 -6.70
C VAL A 71 1.79 -1.20 -7.86
N TRP A 72 0.87 -2.09 -8.19
CA TRP A 72 0.93 -2.90 -9.40
C TRP A 72 -0.31 -2.65 -10.24
N VAL A 73 -0.12 -2.44 -11.53
CA VAL A 73 -1.19 -2.29 -12.51
C VAL A 73 -0.88 -3.18 -13.71
N GLY A 74 -1.84 -3.99 -14.12
CA GLY A 74 -1.63 -4.89 -15.24
C GLY A 74 -2.90 -5.59 -15.70
N LYS A 75 -2.76 -6.39 -16.74
CA LYS A 75 -3.80 -7.34 -17.16
C LYS A 75 -3.84 -8.53 -16.22
N LEU A 76 -5.04 -9.00 -15.91
CA LEU A 76 -5.21 -10.27 -15.19
C LEU A 76 -4.86 -11.42 -16.11
N ARG A 77 -4.12 -12.41 -15.60
CA ARG A 77 -3.82 -13.64 -16.33
C ARG A 77 -5.10 -14.44 -16.63
N ALA A 78 -6.02 -14.45 -15.69
CA ALA A 78 -7.34 -15.03 -15.85
C ALA A 78 -8.39 -13.96 -15.50
N PRO A 79 -9.27 -13.60 -16.43
CA PRO A 79 -10.34 -12.65 -16.15
C PRO A 79 -11.28 -13.13 -15.04
N ILE A 80 -11.83 -12.18 -14.29
CA ILE A 80 -12.86 -12.45 -13.28
C ILE A 80 -14.19 -12.01 -13.84
N THR A 81 -15.19 -12.89 -13.87
CA THR A 81 -16.55 -12.54 -14.27
C THR A 81 -17.33 -12.08 -13.04
N ALA A 82 -17.86 -10.86 -13.09
CA ALA A 82 -18.71 -10.28 -12.06
C ALA A 82 -19.70 -9.31 -12.69
N ASP A 83 -20.95 -9.34 -12.24
CA ASP A 83 -22.03 -8.45 -12.70
C ASP A 83 -22.19 -8.43 -14.24
N GLY A 84 -22.04 -9.59 -14.88
CA GLY A 84 -22.13 -9.72 -16.34
C GLY A 84 -20.97 -9.12 -17.12
N ASN A 85 -19.92 -8.63 -16.46
CA ASN A 85 -18.73 -8.05 -17.07
C ASN A 85 -17.49 -8.89 -16.74
N GLN A 86 -16.55 -8.91 -17.68
CA GLN A 86 -15.22 -9.49 -17.45
C GLN A 86 -14.26 -8.44 -16.92
N ARG A 87 -13.74 -8.65 -15.72
CA ARG A 87 -12.66 -7.86 -15.13
C ARG A 87 -11.34 -8.35 -15.71
N ASN A 88 -10.77 -7.61 -16.64
CA ASN A 88 -9.56 -8.01 -17.38
C ASN A 88 -8.28 -7.37 -16.83
N TYR A 89 -8.41 -6.35 -15.99
CA TYR A 89 -7.31 -5.58 -15.44
C TYR A 89 -7.33 -5.60 -13.91
N GLY A 90 -6.13 -5.48 -13.33
CA GLY A 90 -5.93 -5.43 -11.90
C GLY A 90 -5.13 -4.21 -11.48
N LEU A 91 -5.48 -3.69 -10.30
CA LEU A 91 -4.73 -2.70 -9.55
C LEU A 91 -4.52 -3.29 -8.16
N ILE A 92 -3.27 -3.34 -7.70
CA ILE A 92 -2.94 -3.77 -6.35
C ILE A 92 -2.15 -2.65 -5.68
N VAL A 93 -2.54 -2.29 -4.47
CA VAL A 93 -1.89 -1.25 -3.66
C VAL A 93 -1.55 -1.82 -2.30
N GLU A 94 -0.31 -1.66 -1.88
CA GLU A 94 0.17 -2.04 -0.55
C GLU A 94 0.32 -0.81 0.34
N PHE A 95 -0.28 -0.86 1.52
CA PHE A 95 -0.25 0.21 2.52
C PHE A 95 0.48 -0.24 3.80
N ASP A 96 1.06 0.71 4.52
CA ASP A 96 1.71 0.47 5.80
C ASP A 96 0.77 -0.11 6.86
N ASP A 97 -0.49 0.34 6.87
CA ASP A 97 -1.49 -0.05 7.85
C ASP A 97 -2.93 0.21 7.36
N VAL A 98 -3.90 -0.28 8.12
CA VAL A 98 -5.34 -0.12 7.85
C VAL A 98 -5.75 1.36 7.79
N LYS A 99 -5.24 2.18 8.71
CA LYS A 99 -5.57 3.61 8.77
C LYS A 99 -5.16 4.36 7.51
N THR A 100 -3.98 4.06 6.98
CA THR A 100 -3.50 4.63 5.72
C THR A 100 -4.40 4.23 4.55
N LYS A 101 -4.80 2.96 4.49
CA LYS A 101 -5.73 2.46 3.46
C LYS A 101 -7.10 3.13 3.56
N GLU A 102 -7.65 3.28 4.75
CA GLU A 102 -8.92 3.96 4.98
C GLU A 102 -8.86 5.43 4.54
N GLY A 103 -7.80 6.15 4.86
CA GLY A 103 -7.57 7.52 4.40
C GLY A 103 -7.50 7.63 2.86
N TYR A 104 -6.79 6.71 2.21
CA TYR A 104 -6.77 6.61 0.75
C TYR A 104 -8.16 6.35 0.16
N SER A 105 -8.95 5.46 0.75
CA SER A 105 -10.30 5.12 0.28
C SER A 105 -11.30 6.26 0.49
N ALA A 106 -11.15 7.05 1.54
CA ALA A 106 -11.99 8.21 1.82
C ALA A 106 -11.68 9.38 0.88
N ASN A 107 -10.42 9.56 0.50
CA ASN A 107 -9.94 10.63 -0.36
C ASN A 107 -8.92 10.10 -1.36
N HIS A 108 -9.38 9.51 -2.46
CA HIS A 108 -8.49 9.04 -3.51
C HIS A 108 -7.64 10.19 -4.08
N PRO A 109 -6.35 9.95 -4.38
CA PRO A 109 -5.48 10.97 -4.95
C PRO A 109 -6.03 11.54 -6.26
N SER A 110 -6.11 12.87 -6.35
CA SER A 110 -6.49 13.59 -7.55
C SER A 110 -5.22 14.14 -8.25
N PRO A 111 -5.11 14.17 -9.58
CA PRO A 111 -6.11 13.78 -10.58
C PRO A 111 -6.10 12.26 -10.94
N TRP A 112 -5.27 11.47 -10.28
CA TRP A 112 -5.11 10.03 -10.61
C TRP A 112 -6.45 9.27 -10.65
N TYR A 113 -7.30 9.48 -9.65
CA TYR A 113 -8.58 8.75 -9.53
C TYR A 113 -9.57 9.12 -10.63
N GLU A 114 -9.63 10.40 -11.00
CA GLU A 114 -10.46 10.88 -12.11
C GLU A 114 -9.97 10.29 -13.44
N ASN A 115 -8.65 10.25 -13.66
CA ASN A 115 -8.06 9.62 -14.84
C ASN A 115 -8.37 8.13 -14.89
N PHE A 116 -8.29 7.42 -13.77
CA PHE A 116 -8.69 6.02 -13.67
C PHE A 116 -10.16 5.81 -14.06
N ASN A 117 -11.06 6.64 -13.55
CA ASN A 117 -12.49 6.53 -13.84
C ASN A 117 -12.83 6.77 -15.33
N LYS A 118 -12.00 7.52 -16.05
CA LYS A 118 -12.16 7.73 -17.50
C LYS A 118 -11.76 6.51 -18.34
N LEU A 119 -11.05 5.54 -17.78
CA LEU A 119 -10.53 4.38 -18.52
C LEU A 119 -11.35 3.12 -18.29
N ARG A 120 -12.22 3.09 -17.29
CA ARG A 120 -12.93 1.89 -16.86
C ARG A 120 -14.43 2.00 -16.98
N LYS A 121 -15.08 0.84 -17.20
CA LYS A 121 -16.53 0.70 -17.03
C LYS A 121 -16.87 0.86 -15.53
N PRO A 122 -18.08 1.31 -15.20
CA PRO A 122 -18.54 1.36 -13.81
C PRO A 122 -18.46 -0.02 -13.13
N GLY A 123 -18.16 0.00 -11.83
CA GLY A 123 -18.02 -1.20 -11.03
C GLY A 123 -16.62 -1.82 -11.08
N SER A 124 -16.25 -2.39 -9.97
CA SER A 124 -15.01 -3.15 -9.79
C SER A 124 -15.25 -4.23 -8.74
N THR A 125 -14.41 -5.25 -8.74
CA THR A 125 -14.37 -6.26 -7.68
C THR A 125 -13.18 -5.94 -6.79
N ASN A 126 -13.43 -5.59 -5.53
CA ASN A 126 -12.40 -5.16 -4.60
C ASN A 126 -12.36 -6.05 -3.37
N PHE A 127 -11.17 -6.25 -2.82
CA PHE A 127 -10.97 -6.88 -1.54
C PHE A 127 -9.67 -6.40 -0.88
N ASP A 128 -9.63 -6.49 0.44
CA ASP A 128 -8.45 -6.17 1.23
C ASP A 128 -7.94 -7.43 1.93
N VAL A 129 -6.62 -7.56 1.97
CA VAL A 129 -5.92 -8.56 2.79
C VAL A 129 -5.10 -7.82 3.82
N VAL A 130 -5.36 -8.13 5.10
CA VAL A 130 -4.60 -7.56 6.22
C VAL A 130 -3.57 -8.60 6.64
N GLY A 131 -2.29 -8.20 6.66
CA GLY A 131 -1.20 -9.05 7.14
C GLY A 131 -1.34 -9.38 8.63
N GLU A 132 -0.92 -10.56 9.04
CA GLU A 132 -0.89 -11.01 10.43
C GLU A 132 0.34 -10.47 11.20
#